data_3926e764fecbfb8646c9a5e85b0ecd28
#
_entry.id   3926e764fecbfb8646c9a5e85b0ecd28
#
_cell.length_a   1.000
_cell.length_b   1.000
_cell.length_c   1.000
_cell.angle_alpha   90.00
_cell.angle_beta   90.00
_cell.angle_gamma   90.00
#
_symmetry.space_group_name_H-M   'P 1'
#
loop_
_entity.id
_entity.type
_entity.pdbx_description
1 polymer ?
#
loop_
_entity_poly.entity_id
_entity_poly.type
_entity_poly.pdbx_seq_one_letter_code
_entity_poly.pdbx_strand_id
1 'polypeptide(L)'
;MNTTTGANEKKSDTCQNCGFTIKDGRKLRCGFDYFQIPAPERRTPKLTSFTEVAQDHVCNRWSGVGASVLKTASEPVVVKVAETVYYLPGHGGLISTGLGQALLDHGYDVTGRETVGDFKSLGFQAQVQTVASDLREYFWREDARVIANSFGAYLFLHAQALLGEPYIGNVILLSPIVGEFAKDDEARPMNFIPPYAEKLLELASTGKFPVPVNCEIHVGSEDWQSCANSKVFGEMVGIKVHLVEGAGHMLPHAYVGELLKP
;
A
#
# COMPACT_ATOMS: atom_id res chain seq x y z
N MET A 1 27.60 27.17 44.81
CA MET A 1 26.44 26.60 44.10
C MET A 1 26.52 27.10 42.67
N ASN A 2 27.14 26.32 41.78
CA ASN A 2 27.30 26.67 40.37
C ASN A 2 26.21 25.91 39.58
N THR A 3 25.24 26.61 39.08
CA THR A 3 24.22 26.11 38.13
C THR A 3 24.75 26.32 36.72
N THR A 4 25.26 25.25 36.12
CA THR A 4 25.59 25.22 34.69
C THR A 4 24.34 24.96 33.91
N THR A 5 23.77 25.99 33.31
CA THR A 5 22.71 25.88 32.29
C THR A 5 23.34 25.40 30.99
N GLY A 6 23.10 24.14 30.64
CA GLY A 6 23.47 23.61 29.34
C GLY A 6 22.62 24.26 28.25
N ALA A 7 23.22 25.13 27.48
CA ALA A 7 22.63 25.66 26.26
C ALA A 7 22.52 24.51 25.21
N ASN A 8 21.31 24.14 24.85
CA ASN A 8 21.02 23.27 23.73
C ASN A 8 21.37 24.05 22.45
N GLU A 9 22.56 23.87 21.90
CA GLU A 9 22.93 24.42 20.60
C GLU A 9 21.99 23.82 19.53
N LYS A 10 21.11 24.64 19.02
CA LYS A 10 20.31 24.34 17.81
C LYS A 10 21.31 24.07 16.69
N LYS A 11 21.46 22.81 16.27
CA LYS A 11 22.17 22.48 15.03
C LYS A 11 21.57 23.30 13.90
N SER A 12 22.38 24.09 13.23
CA SER A 12 21.94 24.89 12.06
C SER A 12 21.50 23.98 10.93
N ASP A 13 20.44 24.36 10.24
CA ASP A 13 19.84 23.64 9.09
C ASP A 13 20.72 23.80 7.84
N THR A 14 21.87 23.15 7.83
CA THR A 14 22.87 23.24 6.74
C THR A 14 22.98 21.95 5.94
N CYS A 15 23.61 22.01 4.76
CA CYS A 15 23.85 20.84 3.94
C CYS A 15 24.67 19.76 4.63
N GLN A 16 25.44 20.10 5.66
CA GLN A 16 26.20 19.14 6.45
C GLN A 16 25.30 18.11 7.18
N ASN A 17 24.08 18.48 7.58
CA ASN A 17 23.12 17.64 8.28
C ASN A 17 21.81 17.44 7.51
N CYS A 18 21.80 17.73 6.22
CA CYS A 18 20.65 17.50 5.34
C CYS A 18 20.56 16.04 4.91
N GLY A 19 19.35 15.47 4.93
CA GLY A 19 19.08 14.09 4.53
C GLY A 19 19.33 13.79 3.04
N PHE A 20 19.41 14.82 2.20
CA PHE A 20 19.68 14.67 0.75
C PHE A 20 21.17 14.85 0.41
N THR A 21 22.05 14.99 1.39
CA THR A 21 23.46 15.19 1.14
C THR A 21 24.20 13.89 0.91
N ILE A 22 24.96 13.81 -0.17
CA ILE A 22 25.85 12.71 -0.51
C ILE A 22 27.27 13.11 -0.15
N LYS A 23 27.96 12.32 0.64
CA LYS A 23 29.37 12.51 1.01
C LYS A 23 30.28 11.88 -0.03
N ASP A 24 31.16 12.67 -0.61
CA ASP A 24 32.19 12.26 -1.57
C ASP A 24 33.58 12.65 -1.00
N GLY A 25 34.15 11.81 -0.16
CA GLY A 25 35.34 12.11 0.61
C GLY A 25 35.13 13.31 1.54
N ARG A 26 35.88 14.41 1.31
CA ARG A 26 35.72 15.67 2.08
C ARG A 26 34.65 16.61 1.48
N LYS A 27 34.09 16.26 0.32
CA LYS A 27 33.12 17.07 -0.39
C LYS A 27 31.71 16.65 -0.04
N LEU A 28 30.79 17.61 -0.04
CA LEU A 28 29.35 17.38 0.07
C LEU A 28 28.71 17.68 -1.27
N ARG A 29 27.77 16.85 -1.68
CA ARG A 29 27.01 16.99 -2.93
C ARG A 29 25.52 16.92 -2.66
N CYS A 30 24.74 17.76 -3.34
CA CYS A 30 23.29 17.77 -3.22
C CYS A 30 22.69 16.67 -4.08
N GLY A 31 22.03 15.72 -3.45
CA GLY A 31 21.31 14.62 -4.11
C GLY A 31 19.80 14.85 -4.17
N PHE A 32 19.27 16.03 -3.87
CA PHE A 32 17.84 16.28 -3.76
C PHE A 32 17.07 15.76 -5.00
N ASP A 33 17.46 16.19 -6.19
CA ASP A 33 16.74 15.81 -7.42
C ASP A 33 16.84 14.30 -7.70
N TYR A 34 17.96 13.67 -7.35
CA TYR A 34 18.13 12.22 -7.47
C TYR A 34 17.21 11.44 -6.53
N PHE A 35 17.04 11.90 -5.31
CA PHE A 35 16.17 11.25 -4.33
C PHE A 35 14.67 11.46 -4.61
N GLN A 36 14.31 12.39 -5.51
CA GLN A 36 12.95 12.53 -6.02
C GLN A 36 12.60 11.48 -7.11
N ILE A 37 13.61 10.82 -7.70
CA ILE A 37 13.37 9.76 -8.67
C ILE A 37 12.86 8.51 -7.89
N PRO A 38 11.78 7.85 -8.32
CA PRO A 38 11.32 6.59 -7.72
C PRO A 38 12.43 5.56 -7.63
N ALA A 39 12.52 4.83 -6.52
CA ALA A 39 13.63 3.91 -6.24
C ALA A 39 13.93 2.90 -7.39
N PRO A 40 12.92 2.28 -8.06
CA PRO A 40 13.17 1.36 -9.16
C PRO A 40 13.76 2.03 -10.41
N GLU A 41 13.60 3.34 -10.58
CA GLU A 41 14.13 4.10 -11.70
C GLU A 41 15.52 4.70 -11.43
N ARG A 42 15.98 4.65 -10.18
CA ARG A 42 17.28 5.18 -9.78
C ARG A 42 18.40 4.32 -10.37
N ARG A 43 19.07 4.84 -11.38
CA ARG A 43 20.32 4.24 -11.86
C ARG A 43 21.46 4.67 -10.94
N THR A 44 22.46 3.82 -10.74
CA THR A 44 23.68 4.17 -9.98
C THR A 44 24.33 5.42 -10.61
N PRO A 45 24.28 6.59 -9.94
CA PRO A 45 24.78 7.81 -10.53
C PRO A 45 26.30 7.88 -10.41
N LYS A 46 26.94 8.58 -11.32
CA LYS A 46 28.32 9.00 -11.11
C LYS A 46 28.31 10.14 -10.08
N LEU A 47 29.13 10.04 -9.01
CA LEU A 47 29.22 11.08 -7.97
C LEU A 47 29.44 12.49 -8.53
N THR A 48 30.19 12.60 -9.62
CA THR A 48 30.47 13.86 -10.31
C THR A 48 29.24 14.48 -10.99
N SER A 49 28.12 13.77 -11.11
CA SER A 49 26.89 14.33 -11.65
C SER A 49 26.10 15.18 -10.65
N PHE A 50 26.45 15.11 -9.37
CA PHE A 50 25.81 15.90 -8.32
C PHE A 50 26.51 17.23 -8.07
N THR A 51 25.73 18.28 -7.85
CA THR A 51 26.25 19.60 -7.53
C THR A 51 27.00 19.58 -6.18
N GLU A 52 28.25 20.03 -6.17
CA GLU A 52 29.02 20.22 -4.95
C GLU A 52 28.44 21.40 -4.14
N VAL A 53 28.27 21.21 -2.82
CA VAL A 53 27.71 22.23 -1.93
C VAL A 53 28.64 22.44 -0.74
N ALA A 54 28.67 23.68 -0.22
CA ALA A 54 29.43 24.01 0.96
C ALA A 54 28.80 23.36 2.22
N GLN A 55 29.60 23.11 3.26
CA GLN A 55 29.12 22.46 4.49
C GLN A 55 28.11 23.33 5.23
N ASP A 56 28.30 24.63 5.20
CA ASP A 56 27.48 25.67 5.84
C ASP A 56 26.35 26.18 4.92
N HIS A 57 26.22 25.63 3.69
CA HIS A 57 25.18 26.04 2.78
C HIS A 57 23.79 25.73 3.34
N VAL A 58 22.95 26.75 3.42
CA VAL A 58 21.52 26.64 3.78
C VAL A 58 20.70 26.67 2.54
N CYS A 59 19.87 25.66 2.32
CA CYS A 59 18.95 25.61 1.18
C CYS A 59 17.50 25.48 1.63
N ASN A 60 16.58 25.97 0.83
CA ASN A 60 15.13 25.92 1.08
C ASN A 60 14.54 24.48 0.92
N ARG A 61 15.35 23.52 0.50
CA ARG A 61 14.98 22.10 0.31
C ARG A 61 15.57 21.21 1.42
N TRP A 62 16.07 21.81 2.48
CA TRP A 62 16.66 21.06 3.60
C TRP A 62 15.65 20.12 4.24
N SER A 63 16.08 18.91 4.57
CA SER A 63 15.30 17.91 5.30
C SER A 63 16.04 17.48 6.55
N GLY A 64 15.40 17.61 7.71
CA GLY A 64 15.95 17.24 9.02
C GLY A 64 16.12 15.74 9.28
N VAL A 65 15.83 14.90 8.30
CA VAL A 65 16.10 13.46 8.39
C VAL A 65 17.60 13.26 8.24
N GLY A 66 18.25 12.89 9.34
CA GLY A 66 19.71 12.82 9.48
C GLY A 66 20.39 12.11 8.33
N ALA A 67 21.50 12.69 7.85
CA ALA A 67 22.34 12.16 6.80
C ALA A 67 22.61 10.66 7.03
N SER A 68 22.23 9.83 6.08
CA SER A 68 22.63 8.42 6.04
C SER A 68 24.17 8.37 5.95
N VAL A 69 24.82 8.18 7.08
CA VAL A 69 26.26 7.93 7.13
C VAL A 69 26.46 6.54 6.54
N LEU A 70 27.03 6.45 5.32
CA LEU A 70 27.67 5.22 4.87
C LEU A 70 28.80 4.90 5.84
N LYS A 71 28.49 4.17 6.92
CA LYS A 71 29.50 3.59 7.80
C LYS A 71 30.18 2.48 7.01
N THR A 72 31.48 2.65 6.80
CA THR A 72 32.38 1.56 6.39
C THR A 72 32.19 0.36 7.32
N ALA A 73 32.10 -0.79 6.72
CA ALA A 73 31.80 -2.10 7.26
C ALA A 73 32.23 -2.33 8.72
N SER A 74 31.27 -2.35 9.61
CA SER A 74 31.30 -3.10 10.86
C SER A 74 29.88 -3.58 11.10
N GLU A 75 29.64 -4.86 10.93
CA GLU A 75 28.43 -5.68 11.09
C GLU A 75 27.17 -5.19 10.32
N PRO A 76 26.47 -6.08 9.61
CA PRO A 76 25.26 -5.73 8.93
C PRO A 76 24.21 -5.33 9.98
N VAL A 77 24.01 -4.03 10.17
CA VAL A 77 22.79 -3.55 10.79
C VAL A 77 21.71 -3.90 9.80
N VAL A 78 20.92 -4.93 10.10
CA VAL A 78 19.68 -5.21 9.40
C VAL A 78 18.76 -4.01 9.64
N VAL A 79 18.87 -3.01 8.78
CA VAL A 79 17.82 -1.97 8.68
C VAL A 79 16.62 -2.73 8.14
N LYS A 80 15.65 -3.03 9.00
CA LYS A 80 14.37 -3.53 8.59
C LYS A 80 13.77 -2.43 7.72
N VAL A 81 13.92 -2.54 6.39
CA VAL A 81 13.22 -1.68 5.44
C VAL A 81 11.75 -1.93 5.72
N ALA A 82 11.00 -0.91 6.07
CA ALA A 82 9.57 -1.05 6.27
C ALA A 82 8.99 -1.72 5.00
N GLU A 83 8.29 -2.82 5.20
CA GLU A 83 7.66 -3.52 4.07
C GLU A 83 6.59 -2.61 3.49
N THR A 84 6.72 -2.26 2.21
CA THR A 84 5.75 -1.40 1.53
C THR A 84 4.51 -2.20 1.17
N VAL A 85 3.35 -1.73 1.62
CA VAL A 85 2.04 -2.32 1.35
C VAL A 85 1.25 -1.41 0.43
N TYR A 86 0.71 -1.97 -0.65
CA TYR A 86 -0.31 -1.30 -1.46
C TYR A 86 -1.69 -1.56 -0.86
N TYR A 87 -2.30 -0.51 -0.30
CA TYR A 87 -3.57 -0.61 0.39
C TYR A 87 -4.72 0.04 -0.41
N LEU A 88 -5.80 -0.71 -0.58
CA LEU A 88 -7.05 -0.26 -1.19
C LEU A 88 -8.18 -0.33 -0.14
N PRO A 89 -8.58 0.79 0.44
CA PRO A 89 -9.65 0.84 1.43
C PRO A 89 -11.04 0.57 0.82
N GLY A 90 -12.00 0.24 1.68
CA GLY A 90 -13.41 0.17 1.33
C GLY A 90 -13.98 1.50 0.86
N HIS A 91 -15.23 1.53 0.44
CA HIS A 91 -15.89 2.73 -0.07
C HIS A 91 -15.88 3.88 0.96
N GLY A 92 -15.36 5.04 0.55
CA GLY A 92 -15.20 6.21 1.42
C GLY A 92 -14.03 6.11 2.42
N GLY A 93 -13.14 5.12 2.25
CA GLY A 93 -12.02 4.89 3.15
C GLY A 93 -10.78 5.72 2.83
N LEU A 94 -9.97 5.93 3.88
CA LEU A 94 -8.70 6.66 3.86
C LEU A 94 -7.55 5.71 4.24
N ILE A 95 -6.33 6.06 3.85
CA ILE A 95 -5.11 5.36 4.28
C ILE A 95 -4.75 5.75 5.72
N SER A 96 -5.02 6.97 6.12
CA SER A 96 -4.68 7.52 7.44
C SER A 96 -5.69 7.21 8.56
N THR A 97 -6.68 6.33 8.31
CA THR A 97 -7.69 5.97 9.30
C THR A 97 -8.03 4.48 9.24
N GLY A 98 -8.63 3.95 10.30
CA GLY A 98 -9.11 2.57 10.36
C GLY A 98 -8.01 1.56 10.07
N LEU A 99 -8.22 0.68 9.08
CA LEU A 99 -7.25 -0.35 8.71
C LEU A 99 -5.95 0.23 8.15
N GLY A 100 -6.02 1.31 7.38
CA GLY A 100 -4.81 1.98 6.88
C GLY A 100 -3.93 2.50 8.02
N GLN A 101 -4.53 3.14 9.03
CA GLN A 101 -3.81 3.56 10.23
C GLN A 101 -3.24 2.37 10.99
N ALA A 102 -3.99 1.27 11.12
CA ALA A 102 -3.48 0.07 11.78
C ALA A 102 -2.25 -0.52 11.07
N LEU A 103 -2.20 -0.49 9.75
CA LEU A 103 -1.02 -0.90 8.98
C LEU A 103 0.18 0.01 9.26
N LEU A 104 -0.02 1.33 9.32
CA LEU A 104 1.01 2.29 9.69
C LEU A 104 1.53 2.04 11.12
N ASP A 105 0.63 1.77 12.06
CA ASP A 105 0.96 1.48 13.46
C ASP A 105 1.73 0.15 13.61
N HIS A 106 1.52 -0.81 12.72
CA HIS A 106 2.31 -2.04 12.62
C HIS A 106 3.68 -1.84 11.96
N GLY A 107 3.99 -0.63 11.50
CA GLY A 107 5.29 -0.27 10.94
C GLY A 107 5.44 -0.54 9.46
N TYR A 108 4.35 -0.73 8.72
CA TYR A 108 4.36 -0.78 7.27
C TYR A 108 4.53 0.61 6.66
N ASP A 109 5.18 0.67 5.51
CA ASP A 109 5.12 1.81 4.60
C ASP A 109 3.89 1.63 3.71
N VAL A 110 2.83 2.43 3.97
CA VAL A 110 1.53 2.25 3.32
C VAL A 110 1.35 3.26 2.21
N THR A 111 1.13 2.77 1.01
CA THR A 111 0.72 3.57 -0.14
C THR A 111 -0.54 2.97 -0.77
N GLY A 112 -1.27 3.71 -1.59
CA GLY A 112 -2.48 3.20 -2.22
C GLY A 112 -3.40 4.29 -2.73
N ARG A 113 -4.67 3.95 -2.94
CA ARG A 113 -5.69 4.86 -3.46
C ARG A 113 -6.82 5.01 -2.45
N GLU A 114 -6.93 6.18 -1.84
CA GLU A 114 -8.07 6.53 -0.99
C GLU A 114 -9.35 6.61 -1.85
N THR A 115 -10.43 5.96 -1.38
CA THR A 115 -11.69 5.90 -2.12
C THR A 115 -12.57 7.14 -1.85
N VAL A 116 -11.92 8.30 -1.77
CA VAL A 116 -12.49 9.63 -1.56
C VAL A 116 -11.91 10.63 -2.56
N GLY A 117 -12.35 11.88 -2.51
CA GLY A 117 -11.77 12.99 -3.29
C GLY A 117 -11.72 12.71 -4.80
N ASP A 118 -10.62 13.06 -5.43
CA ASP A 118 -10.44 12.98 -6.88
C ASP A 118 -10.53 11.54 -7.39
N PHE A 119 -9.96 10.57 -6.68
CA PHE A 119 -10.04 9.16 -7.09
C PHE A 119 -11.49 8.65 -7.07
N LYS A 120 -12.29 9.01 -6.06
CA LYS A 120 -13.73 8.68 -6.01
C LYS A 120 -14.51 9.32 -7.15
N SER A 121 -14.08 10.50 -7.61
CA SER A 121 -14.73 11.25 -8.70
C SER A 121 -14.51 10.61 -10.07
N LEU A 122 -13.52 9.74 -10.21
CA LEU A 122 -13.30 8.97 -11.43
C LEU A 122 -14.45 7.99 -11.65
N GLY A 123 -14.78 7.73 -12.91
CA GLY A 123 -15.65 6.61 -13.27
C GLY A 123 -14.99 5.28 -12.93
N PHE A 124 -15.78 4.26 -12.65
CA PHE A 124 -15.29 2.95 -12.18
C PHE A 124 -14.17 2.36 -13.06
N GLN A 125 -14.33 2.42 -14.39
CA GLN A 125 -13.29 1.93 -15.31
C GLN A 125 -11.96 2.68 -15.16
N ALA A 126 -12.00 4.00 -14.95
CA ALA A 126 -10.80 4.78 -14.74
C ALA A 126 -10.14 4.46 -13.39
N GLN A 127 -10.94 4.19 -12.34
CA GLN A 127 -10.42 3.70 -11.06
C GLN A 127 -9.71 2.35 -11.24
N VAL A 128 -10.32 1.41 -11.95
CA VAL A 128 -9.75 0.09 -12.25
C VAL A 128 -8.45 0.21 -13.05
N GLN A 129 -8.42 1.08 -14.08
CA GLN A 129 -7.21 1.34 -14.87
C GLN A 129 -6.09 1.94 -14.01
N THR A 130 -6.42 2.88 -13.12
CA THR A 130 -5.43 3.47 -12.20
C THR A 130 -4.83 2.40 -11.29
N VAL A 131 -5.65 1.55 -10.68
CA VAL A 131 -5.16 0.45 -9.83
C VAL A 131 -4.31 -0.53 -10.64
N ALA A 132 -4.73 -0.89 -11.85
CA ALA A 132 -3.96 -1.78 -12.73
C ALA A 132 -2.59 -1.18 -13.10
N SER A 133 -2.53 0.12 -13.39
CA SER A 133 -1.26 0.83 -13.64
C SER A 133 -0.37 0.84 -12.41
N ASP A 134 -0.90 1.17 -11.22
CA ASP A 134 -0.15 1.17 -9.97
C ASP A 134 0.47 -0.22 -9.70
N LEU A 135 -0.33 -1.28 -9.85
CA LEU A 135 0.15 -2.65 -9.68
C LEU A 135 1.29 -2.97 -10.66
N ARG A 136 1.10 -2.64 -11.94
CA ARG A 136 2.08 -2.93 -13.00
C ARG A 136 3.37 -2.15 -12.83
N GLU A 137 3.28 -0.89 -12.49
CA GLU A 137 4.43 0.01 -12.45
C GLU A 137 5.24 -0.10 -11.16
N TYR A 138 4.56 -0.33 -10.01
CA TYR A 138 5.22 -0.20 -8.71
C TYR A 138 5.19 -1.47 -7.86
N PHE A 139 4.25 -2.40 -8.10
CA PHE A 139 4.02 -3.55 -7.22
C PHE A 139 4.09 -4.90 -7.93
N TRP A 140 4.51 -4.97 -9.19
CA TRP A 140 4.60 -6.23 -9.93
C TRP A 140 5.88 -7.00 -9.59
N ARG A 141 5.94 -7.54 -8.38
CA ARG A 141 7.07 -8.32 -7.87
C ARG A 141 6.59 -9.31 -6.79
N GLU A 142 7.32 -10.41 -6.59
CA GLU A 142 6.95 -11.52 -5.71
C GLU A 142 6.87 -11.12 -4.22
N ASP A 143 7.71 -10.19 -3.78
CA ASP A 143 7.74 -9.68 -2.42
C ASP A 143 6.76 -8.52 -2.16
N ALA A 144 6.04 -8.07 -3.17
CA ALA A 144 5.03 -7.05 -3.00
C ALA A 144 3.81 -7.58 -2.23
N ARG A 145 3.23 -6.72 -1.41
CA ARG A 145 2.03 -7.03 -0.64
C ARG A 145 0.90 -6.07 -1.00
N VAL A 146 -0.25 -6.63 -1.35
CA VAL A 146 -1.50 -5.91 -1.57
C VAL A 146 -2.49 -6.29 -0.47
N ILE A 147 -3.06 -5.30 0.18
CA ILE A 147 -4.15 -5.48 1.13
C ILE A 147 -5.33 -4.66 0.61
N ALA A 148 -6.46 -5.30 0.41
CA ALA A 148 -7.62 -4.64 -0.14
C ALA A 148 -8.89 -5.01 0.62
N ASN A 149 -9.71 -4.01 0.96
CA ASN A 149 -10.91 -4.19 1.77
C ASN A 149 -12.17 -3.80 0.99
N SER A 150 -13.20 -4.64 1.05
CA SER A 150 -14.55 -4.34 0.54
C SER A 150 -14.52 -3.82 -0.93
N PHE A 151 -14.89 -2.57 -1.16
CA PHE A 151 -14.82 -1.93 -2.48
C PHE A 151 -13.39 -1.83 -3.03
N GLY A 152 -12.38 -1.65 -2.17
CA GLY A 152 -10.99 -1.69 -2.60
C GLY A 152 -10.59 -3.07 -3.14
N ALA A 153 -11.08 -4.14 -2.52
CA ALA A 153 -10.88 -5.50 -3.03
C ALA A 153 -11.61 -5.71 -4.37
N TYR A 154 -12.78 -5.11 -4.55
CA TYR A 154 -13.49 -5.10 -5.83
C TYR A 154 -12.68 -4.43 -6.94
N LEU A 155 -12.09 -3.26 -6.65
CA LEU A 155 -11.19 -2.58 -7.58
C LEU A 155 -9.98 -3.44 -7.93
N PHE A 156 -9.35 -4.09 -6.94
CA PHE A 156 -8.22 -5.00 -7.18
C PHE A 156 -8.62 -6.15 -8.10
N LEU A 157 -9.72 -6.84 -7.84
CA LEU A 157 -10.17 -7.98 -8.64
C LEU A 157 -10.48 -7.58 -10.09
N HIS A 158 -11.08 -6.42 -10.30
CA HIS A 158 -11.30 -5.88 -11.65
C HIS A 158 -10.01 -5.43 -12.33
N ALA A 159 -9.06 -4.85 -11.59
CA ALA A 159 -7.74 -4.50 -12.10
C ALA A 159 -6.96 -5.76 -12.50
N GLN A 160 -7.02 -6.82 -11.69
CA GLN A 160 -6.47 -8.14 -11.98
C GLN A 160 -7.06 -8.72 -13.27
N ALA A 161 -8.38 -8.67 -13.43
CA ALA A 161 -9.05 -9.11 -14.66
C ALA A 161 -8.62 -8.28 -15.89
N LEU A 162 -8.41 -6.97 -15.73
CA LEU A 162 -7.94 -6.07 -16.79
C LEU A 162 -6.49 -6.38 -17.20
N LEU A 163 -5.63 -6.68 -16.25
CA LEU A 163 -4.21 -7.03 -16.50
C LEU A 163 -4.06 -8.32 -17.31
N GLY A 164 -5.00 -9.26 -17.17
CA GLY A 164 -5.08 -10.47 -17.98
C GLY A 164 -4.01 -11.54 -17.68
N GLU A 165 -3.15 -11.31 -16.68
CA GLU A 165 -2.12 -12.24 -16.22
C GLU A 165 -2.11 -12.33 -14.69
N PRO A 166 -1.74 -13.49 -14.09
CA PRO A 166 -1.71 -13.67 -12.65
C PRO A 166 -0.77 -12.68 -11.96
N TYR A 167 -1.28 -11.94 -10.96
CA TYR A 167 -0.46 -11.11 -10.11
C TYR A 167 0.48 -12.00 -9.28
N ILE A 168 1.77 -11.64 -9.21
CA ILE A 168 2.82 -12.48 -8.66
C ILE A 168 3.14 -12.22 -7.19
N GLY A 169 2.70 -11.08 -6.63
CA GLY A 169 2.90 -10.73 -5.22
C GLY A 169 1.84 -11.35 -4.29
N ASN A 170 1.91 -11.00 -3.01
CA ASN A 170 1.01 -11.48 -1.97
C ASN A 170 -0.23 -10.61 -1.87
N VAL A 171 -1.41 -11.22 -1.81
CA VAL A 171 -2.70 -10.51 -1.80
C VAL A 171 -3.56 -10.99 -0.64
N ILE A 172 -4.05 -10.05 0.16
CA ILE A 172 -5.03 -10.28 1.22
C ILE A 172 -6.29 -9.48 0.90
N LEU A 173 -7.39 -10.17 0.66
CA LEU A 173 -8.69 -9.56 0.40
C LEU A 173 -9.58 -9.70 1.63
N LEU A 174 -10.03 -8.58 2.18
CA LEU A 174 -10.85 -8.50 3.38
C LEU A 174 -12.29 -8.14 3.00
N SER A 175 -13.24 -9.02 3.28
CA SER A 175 -14.67 -8.86 2.94
C SER A 175 -14.88 -8.33 1.52
N PRO A 176 -14.30 -8.97 0.48
CA PRO A 176 -14.35 -8.44 -0.88
C PRO A 176 -15.79 -8.43 -1.41
N ILE A 177 -16.15 -7.37 -2.11
CA ILE A 177 -17.32 -7.38 -2.99
C ILE A 177 -16.92 -8.19 -4.22
N VAL A 178 -17.73 -9.17 -4.64
CA VAL A 178 -17.41 -10.02 -5.79
C VAL A 178 -18.52 -10.06 -6.82
N GLY A 179 -19.74 -9.71 -6.43
CA GLY A 179 -20.90 -9.79 -7.30
C GLY A 179 -22.02 -8.90 -6.82
N GLU A 180 -23.24 -9.15 -7.31
CA GLU A 180 -24.43 -8.50 -6.80
C GLU A 180 -24.66 -8.87 -5.35
N PHE A 181 -25.17 -7.92 -4.56
CA PHE A 181 -25.62 -8.20 -3.21
C PHE A 181 -26.91 -9.04 -3.24
N ALA A 182 -27.09 -9.88 -2.23
CA ALA A 182 -28.36 -10.58 -2.07
C ALA A 182 -29.51 -9.55 -1.96
N LYS A 183 -30.52 -9.72 -2.81
CA LYS A 183 -31.63 -8.75 -2.96
C LYS A 183 -32.67 -8.83 -1.83
N ASP A 184 -32.54 -9.77 -0.91
CA ASP A 184 -33.65 -10.21 -0.03
C ASP A 184 -33.82 -9.41 1.26
N ASP A 185 -33.13 -8.29 1.45
CA ASP A 185 -33.30 -7.52 2.66
C ASP A 185 -33.87 -6.12 2.39
N GLU A 186 -35.21 -6.04 2.25
CA GLU A 186 -35.92 -4.75 2.16
C GLU A 186 -35.65 -3.85 3.39
N ALA A 187 -35.21 -4.44 4.52
CA ALA A 187 -34.83 -3.71 5.74
C ALA A 187 -33.45 -3.05 5.65
N ARG A 188 -32.66 -3.36 4.64
CA ARG A 188 -31.29 -2.83 4.46
C ARG A 188 -31.13 -2.20 3.08
N PRO A 189 -31.67 -1.00 2.86
CA PRO A 189 -31.55 -0.34 1.56
C PRO A 189 -30.07 -0.13 1.21
N MET A 190 -29.60 -0.79 0.19
CA MET A 190 -28.27 -0.59 -0.36
C MET A 190 -28.26 0.63 -1.28
N ASN A 191 -27.49 1.64 -0.90
CA ASN A 191 -27.25 2.82 -1.73
C ASN A 191 -26.14 2.62 -2.77
N PHE A 192 -25.59 1.41 -2.86
CA PHE A 192 -24.47 1.10 -3.75
C PHE A 192 -24.76 -0.16 -4.56
N ILE A 193 -24.74 -0.01 -5.87
CA ILE A 193 -24.79 -1.12 -6.81
C ILE A 193 -23.39 -1.28 -7.41
N PRO A 194 -22.72 -2.44 -7.22
CA PRO A 194 -21.40 -2.65 -7.79
C PRO A 194 -21.43 -2.56 -9.31
N PRO A 195 -20.66 -1.65 -9.94
CA PRO A 195 -20.60 -1.59 -11.41
C PRO A 195 -20.04 -2.90 -11.98
N TYR A 196 -20.66 -3.46 -13.02
CA TYR A 196 -20.25 -4.72 -13.64
C TYR A 196 -20.20 -5.91 -12.66
N ALA A 197 -21.17 -6.01 -11.77
CA ALA A 197 -21.21 -6.99 -10.68
C ALA A 197 -21.09 -8.45 -11.18
N GLU A 198 -21.65 -8.78 -12.35
CA GLU A 198 -21.61 -10.13 -12.91
C GLU A 198 -20.25 -10.50 -13.51
N LYS A 199 -19.41 -9.52 -13.86
CA LYS A 199 -18.19 -9.72 -14.64
C LYS A 199 -17.17 -10.65 -14.00
N LEU A 200 -16.95 -10.53 -12.70
CA LEU A 200 -15.97 -11.35 -11.99
C LEU A 200 -16.42 -12.82 -11.94
N LEU A 201 -17.70 -13.07 -11.65
CA LEU A 201 -18.26 -14.43 -11.62
C LEU A 201 -18.32 -15.04 -13.02
N GLU A 202 -18.61 -14.26 -14.06
CA GLU A 202 -18.54 -14.69 -15.46
C GLU A 202 -17.12 -15.16 -15.84
N LEU A 203 -16.10 -14.36 -15.50
CA LEU A 203 -14.72 -14.70 -15.78
C LEU A 203 -14.28 -15.94 -14.98
N ALA A 204 -14.69 -16.05 -13.73
CA ALA A 204 -14.40 -17.19 -12.87
C ALA A 204 -15.02 -18.47 -13.42
N SER A 205 -16.32 -18.46 -13.75
CA SER A 205 -17.06 -19.61 -14.26
C SER A 205 -16.56 -20.12 -15.61
N THR A 206 -15.97 -19.23 -16.42
CA THR A 206 -15.38 -19.58 -17.72
C THR A 206 -13.89 -19.90 -17.65
N GLY A 207 -13.28 -19.92 -16.47
CA GLY A 207 -11.84 -20.15 -16.25
C GLY A 207 -10.94 -19.06 -16.87
N LYS A 208 -11.48 -17.86 -17.10
CA LYS A 208 -10.77 -16.73 -17.72
C LYS A 208 -10.29 -15.69 -16.72
N PHE A 209 -10.63 -15.85 -15.44
CA PHE A 209 -10.11 -14.95 -14.41
C PHE A 209 -8.62 -15.26 -14.16
N PRO A 210 -7.72 -14.28 -14.31
CA PRO A 210 -6.29 -14.49 -14.06
C PRO A 210 -6.04 -14.52 -12.54
N VAL A 211 -5.99 -15.70 -11.96
CA VAL A 211 -5.90 -15.92 -10.50
C VAL A 211 -4.54 -15.47 -9.99
N PRO A 212 -4.47 -14.55 -9.00
CA PRO A 212 -3.20 -14.19 -8.37
C PRO A 212 -2.50 -15.41 -7.77
N VAL A 213 -1.18 -15.45 -7.84
CA VAL A 213 -0.37 -16.62 -7.41
C VAL A 213 -0.52 -16.88 -5.91
N ASN A 214 -0.45 -15.83 -5.09
CA ASN A 214 -0.58 -15.87 -3.63
C ASN A 214 -1.73 -14.97 -3.19
N CYS A 215 -2.93 -15.51 -3.09
CA CYS A 215 -4.11 -14.74 -2.71
C CYS A 215 -4.95 -15.48 -1.67
N GLU A 216 -5.38 -14.76 -0.66
CA GLU A 216 -6.32 -15.25 0.35
C GLU A 216 -7.50 -14.28 0.50
N ILE A 217 -8.69 -14.83 0.73
CA ILE A 217 -9.90 -14.08 1.04
C ILE A 217 -10.27 -14.35 2.49
N HIS A 218 -10.51 -13.28 3.26
CA HIS A 218 -11.02 -13.34 4.62
C HIS A 218 -12.37 -12.63 4.68
N VAL A 219 -13.41 -13.33 5.11
CA VAL A 219 -14.79 -12.80 5.14
C VAL A 219 -15.53 -13.28 6.38
N GLY A 220 -16.35 -12.40 6.95
CA GLY A 220 -17.17 -12.73 8.10
C GLY A 220 -18.25 -13.76 7.73
N SER A 221 -18.53 -14.73 8.62
CA SER A 221 -19.56 -15.74 8.39
C SER A 221 -20.98 -15.14 8.34
N GLU A 222 -21.17 -13.98 8.98
CA GLU A 222 -22.43 -13.21 9.01
C GLU A 222 -22.41 -12.00 8.05
N ASP A 223 -21.39 -11.91 7.18
CA ASP A 223 -21.31 -10.87 6.17
C ASP A 223 -22.30 -11.15 5.03
N TRP A 224 -23.50 -10.62 5.14
CA TRP A 224 -24.55 -10.75 4.14
C TRP A 224 -24.20 -10.12 2.78
N GLN A 225 -23.25 -9.16 2.74
CA GLN A 225 -22.83 -8.50 1.50
C GLN A 225 -21.86 -9.34 0.68
N SER A 226 -20.94 -10.04 1.36
CA SER A 226 -19.77 -10.61 0.70
C SER A 226 -19.61 -12.11 0.89
N CYS A 227 -20.12 -12.70 1.98
CA CYS A 227 -19.80 -14.07 2.37
C CYS A 227 -20.17 -15.11 1.30
N ALA A 228 -21.41 -15.10 0.82
CA ALA A 228 -21.89 -16.09 -0.15
C ALA A 228 -21.12 -16.01 -1.48
N ASN A 229 -20.98 -14.80 -2.03
CA ASN A 229 -20.29 -14.59 -3.31
C ASN A 229 -18.78 -14.84 -3.21
N SER A 230 -18.14 -14.51 -2.08
CA SER A 230 -16.73 -14.81 -1.84
C SER A 230 -16.45 -16.32 -1.81
N LYS A 231 -17.33 -17.10 -1.18
CA LYS A 231 -17.21 -18.57 -1.19
C LYS A 231 -17.31 -19.14 -2.61
N VAL A 232 -18.35 -18.75 -3.34
CA VAL A 232 -18.59 -19.23 -4.71
C VAL A 232 -17.42 -18.81 -5.63
N PHE A 233 -16.97 -17.57 -5.54
CA PHE A 233 -15.86 -17.08 -6.34
C PHE A 233 -14.57 -17.82 -5.98
N GLY A 234 -14.23 -17.91 -4.69
CA GLY A 234 -13.02 -18.60 -4.22
C GLY A 234 -12.97 -20.06 -4.67
N GLU A 235 -14.11 -20.77 -4.62
CA GLU A 235 -14.22 -22.15 -5.10
C GLU A 235 -13.98 -22.23 -6.62
N MET A 236 -14.60 -21.33 -7.41
CA MET A 236 -14.45 -21.30 -8.88
C MET A 236 -13.03 -21.06 -9.33
N VAL A 237 -12.28 -20.16 -8.62
CA VAL A 237 -10.94 -19.76 -9.03
C VAL A 237 -9.82 -20.41 -8.22
N GLY A 238 -10.14 -21.23 -7.23
CA GLY A 238 -9.16 -21.91 -6.38
C GLY A 238 -8.47 -21.01 -5.36
N ILE A 239 -9.05 -19.85 -5.00
CA ILE A 239 -8.55 -18.99 -3.94
C ILE A 239 -9.12 -19.47 -2.60
N LYS A 240 -8.25 -19.63 -1.60
CA LYS A 240 -8.65 -20.02 -0.26
C LYS A 240 -9.48 -18.94 0.42
N VAL A 241 -10.66 -19.33 0.92
CA VAL A 241 -11.56 -18.43 1.65
C VAL A 241 -11.56 -18.80 3.13
N HIS A 242 -11.17 -17.85 3.98
CA HIS A 242 -11.18 -17.96 5.43
C HIS A 242 -12.45 -17.33 5.99
N LEU A 243 -13.28 -18.13 6.66
CA LEU A 243 -14.47 -17.62 7.35
C LEU A 243 -14.10 -17.19 8.75
N VAL A 244 -14.43 -15.95 9.08
CA VAL A 244 -14.27 -15.40 10.43
C VAL A 244 -15.61 -15.54 11.14
N GLU A 245 -15.71 -16.52 12.03
CA GLU A 245 -16.96 -16.90 12.69
C GLU A 245 -17.57 -15.76 13.50
N GLY A 246 -18.87 -15.54 13.34
CA GLY A 246 -19.63 -14.49 14.01
C GLY A 246 -19.30 -13.05 13.55
N ALA A 247 -18.39 -12.89 12.58
CA ALA A 247 -18.08 -11.58 12.06
C ALA A 247 -19.01 -11.18 10.91
N GLY A 248 -19.39 -9.90 10.88
CA GLY A 248 -20.10 -9.26 9.76
C GLY A 248 -19.11 -8.73 8.70
N HIS A 249 -19.56 -7.73 7.94
CA HIS A 249 -18.74 -7.10 6.88
C HIS A 249 -17.46 -6.46 7.40
N MET A 250 -17.49 -5.90 8.60
CA MET A 250 -16.29 -5.40 9.29
C MET A 250 -15.68 -6.52 10.10
N LEU A 251 -14.51 -6.99 9.71
CA LEU A 251 -13.77 -8.00 10.44
C LEU A 251 -13.24 -7.44 11.77
N PRO A 252 -13.20 -8.26 12.85
CA PRO A 252 -12.69 -7.81 14.14
C PRO A 252 -11.24 -7.30 14.06
N HIS A 253 -10.95 -6.16 14.69
CA HIS A 253 -9.62 -5.56 14.70
C HIS A 253 -8.53 -6.51 15.19
N ALA A 254 -8.82 -7.31 16.23
CA ALA A 254 -7.87 -8.29 16.75
C ALA A 254 -7.51 -9.35 15.70
N TYR A 255 -8.49 -9.86 14.95
CA TYR A 255 -8.26 -10.81 13.87
C TYR A 255 -7.38 -10.20 12.76
N VAL A 256 -7.76 -9.01 12.29
CA VAL A 256 -7.00 -8.32 11.24
C VAL A 256 -5.59 -7.98 11.74
N GLY A 257 -5.44 -7.54 12.98
CA GLY A 257 -4.15 -7.26 13.59
C GLY A 257 -3.21 -8.47 13.62
N GLU A 258 -3.74 -9.68 13.92
CA GLU A 258 -2.95 -10.93 13.86
C GLU A 258 -2.56 -11.31 12.44
N LEU A 259 -3.50 -11.17 11.48
CA LEU A 259 -3.29 -11.47 10.06
C LEU A 259 -2.23 -10.60 9.41
N LEU A 260 -2.12 -9.35 9.86
CA LEU A 260 -1.25 -8.33 9.27
C LEU A 260 0.07 -8.16 10.04
N LYS A 261 0.39 -9.02 10.98
CA LYS A 261 1.72 -9.02 11.61
C LYS A 261 2.80 -9.30 10.57
N PRO A 262 3.90 -8.52 10.59
CA PRO A 262 5.03 -8.72 9.68
C PRO A 262 5.74 -10.04 9.91
#